data_b84732b1814304aba5bfe7a4adb2b073
#
_entry.id   b84732b1814304aba5bfe7a4adb2b073
#
_cell.length_a   1.000
_cell.length_b   1.000
_cell.length_c   1.000
_cell.angle_alpha   90.00
_cell.angle_beta   90.00
_cell.angle_gamma   90.00
#
_symmetry.space_group_name_H-M   'P 1'
#
loop_
_entity.id
_entity.type
_entity.pdbx_description
1 polymer ?
#
loop_
_entity_poly.entity_id
_entity_poly.type
_entity_poly.pdbx_seq_one_letter_code
_entity_poly.pdbx_strand_id
1 'polypeptide(L)'
;HDLGKGLTPPDILPRHHGHEAASVDLAIAVCTRLKVPNDCRDLALLTARYHGEIHRAAELRPSTIVTLLEKTDALRRPDRFRQLLEACRCDYTGRLGNEHADYPQFSLLKKALAAVQGVDAGAIATALTDKSQIPARLHEARTTTVKQLLP
;
A
#
# COMPACT_ATOMS: atom_id res chain seq x y z
N HIS A 1 11.12 1.31 -7.99
CA HIS A 1 10.03 2.10 -7.39
C HIS A 1 10.25 3.61 -7.51
N ASP A 2 11.47 4.05 -7.61
CA ASP A 2 11.90 5.46 -7.57
C ASP A 2 12.27 6.06 -8.94
N LEU A 3 11.93 5.41 -10.05
CA LEU A 3 12.27 5.87 -11.40
C LEU A 3 11.84 7.31 -11.68
N GLY A 4 10.68 7.70 -11.14
CA GLY A 4 10.12 9.05 -11.30
C GLY A 4 10.97 10.17 -10.69
N LYS A 5 11.86 9.87 -9.74
CA LYS A 5 12.79 10.86 -9.17
C LYS A 5 13.73 11.45 -10.23
N GLY A 6 14.07 10.65 -11.26
CA GLY A 6 14.88 11.10 -12.39
C GLY A 6 14.19 12.14 -13.28
N LEU A 7 12.88 12.35 -13.14
CA LEU A 7 12.12 13.37 -13.89
C LEU A 7 11.93 14.67 -13.09
N THR A 8 12.47 14.75 -11.87
CA THR A 8 12.31 15.93 -11.02
C THR A 8 13.03 17.13 -11.62
N PRO A 9 12.36 18.26 -11.86
CA PRO A 9 12.98 19.49 -12.31
C PRO A 9 14.07 19.98 -11.35
N PRO A 10 15.21 20.52 -11.85
CA PRO A 10 16.33 20.93 -11.01
C PRO A 10 16.00 21.98 -9.95
N ASP A 11 15.03 22.85 -10.22
CA ASP A 11 14.57 23.93 -9.32
C ASP A 11 13.76 23.42 -8.12
N ILE A 12 13.27 22.16 -8.17
CA ILE A 12 12.50 21.54 -7.07
C ILE A 12 13.38 20.68 -6.16
N LEU A 13 14.58 20.30 -6.63
CA LEU A 13 15.50 19.46 -5.85
C LEU A 13 15.86 20.08 -4.50
N PRO A 14 16.05 19.29 -3.45
CA PRO A 14 16.07 17.81 -3.41
C PRO A 14 14.70 17.14 -3.20
N ARG A 15 13.61 17.87 -3.37
CA ARG A 15 12.25 17.34 -3.18
C ARG A 15 11.77 16.67 -4.47
N HIS A 16 11.13 15.52 -4.36
CA HIS A 16 10.64 14.72 -5.50
C HIS A 16 9.12 14.60 -5.45
N HIS A 17 8.39 15.73 -5.46
CA HIS A 17 6.94 15.73 -5.38
C HIS A 17 6.32 14.98 -6.58
N GLY A 18 5.40 14.03 -6.29
CA GLY A 18 4.68 13.28 -7.32
C GLY A 18 5.52 12.20 -8.03
N HIS A 19 6.73 11.90 -7.53
CA HIS A 19 7.59 10.88 -8.15
C HIS A 19 6.94 9.50 -8.17
N GLU A 20 6.06 9.18 -7.23
CA GLU A 20 5.36 7.90 -7.17
C GLU A 20 4.50 7.68 -8.42
N ALA A 21 3.72 8.70 -8.83
CA ALA A 21 2.90 8.62 -10.05
C ALA A 21 3.79 8.49 -11.31
N ALA A 22 4.81 9.33 -11.43
CA ALA A 22 5.76 9.27 -12.52
C ALA A 22 6.52 7.92 -12.56
N SER A 23 6.83 7.34 -11.40
CA SER A 23 7.47 6.02 -11.29
C SER A 23 6.58 4.91 -11.86
N VAL A 24 5.26 4.99 -11.67
CA VAL A 24 4.31 4.00 -12.23
C VAL A 24 4.39 4.01 -13.75
N ASP A 25 4.31 5.17 -14.39
CA ASP A 25 4.35 5.28 -15.86
C ASP A 25 5.67 4.77 -16.44
N LEU A 26 6.80 5.14 -15.81
CA LEU A 26 8.11 4.65 -16.21
C LEU A 26 8.26 3.14 -15.99
N ALA A 27 7.75 2.60 -14.88
CA ALA A 27 7.76 1.17 -14.62
C ALA A 27 6.92 0.39 -15.65
N ILE A 28 5.76 0.90 -16.06
CA ILE A 28 4.96 0.31 -17.13
C ILE A 28 5.79 0.23 -18.44
N ALA A 29 6.45 1.33 -18.83
CA ALA A 29 7.27 1.38 -20.04
C ALA A 29 8.43 0.38 -19.99
N VAL A 30 9.15 0.31 -18.86
CA VAL A 30 10.26 -0.64 -18.65
C VAL A 30 9.76 -2.08 -18.70
N CYS A 31 8.68 -2.40 -17.97
CA CYS A 31 8.13 -3.76 -17.91
C CYS A 31 7.62 -4.22 -19.29
N THR A 32 7.03 -3.32 -20.07
CA THR A 32 6.56 -3.60 -21.44
C THR A 32 7.74 -3.89 -22.35
N ARG A 33 8.78 -3.03 -22.32
CA ARG A 33 9.98 -3.19 -23.16
C ARG A 33 10.72 -4.50 -22.86
N LEU A 34 10.83 -4.88 -21.57
CA LEU A 34 11.55 -6.06 -21.13
C LEU A 34 10.68 -7.32 -21.08
N LYS A 35 9.40 -7.23 -21.43
CA LYS A 35 8.43 -8.34 -21.39
C LYS A 35 8.38 -9.00 -19.99
N VAL A 36 8.38 -8.17 -18.95
CA VAL A 36 8.35 -8.63 -17.55
C VAL A 36 7.06 -9.41 -17.27
N PRO A 37 7.11 -10.56 -16.57
CA PRO A 37 5.92 -11.31 -16.18
C PRO A 37 4.91 -10.45 -15.41
N ASN A 38 3.62 -10.72 -15.59
CA ASN A 38 2.54 -9.89 -15.06
C ASN A 38 2.58 -9.73 -13.54
N ASP A 39 2.86 -10.79 -12.81
CA ASP A 39 2.97 -10.76 -11.34
C ASP A 39 4.11 -9.86 -10.85
N CYS A 40 5.27 -9.94 -11.50
CA CYS A 40 6.42 -9.07 -11.20
C CYS A 40 6.10 -7.61 -11.55
N ARG A 41 5.47 -7.36 -12.72
CA ARG A 41 5.03 -6.03 -13.13
C ARG A 41 4.03 -5.46 -12.12
N ASP A 42 2.99 -6.22 -11.75
CA ASP A 42 1.97 -5.76 -10.83
C ASP A 42 2.56 -5.40 -9.46
N LEU A 43 3.51 -6.19 -8.96
CA LEU A 43 4.24 -5.88 -7.73
C LEU A 43 5.08 -4.60 -7.87
N ALA A 44 5.80 -4.44 -8.99
CA ALA A 44 6.61 -3.25 -9.25
C ALA A 44 5.75 -1.97 -9.28
N LEU A 45 4.57 -2.01 -9.93
CA LEU A 45 3.64 -0.88 -10.00
C LEU A 45 3.06 -0.53 -8.63
N LEU A 46 2.68 -1.53 -7.83
CA LEU A 46 2.21 -1.31 -6.46
C LEU A 46 3.30 -0.70 -5.59
N THR A 47 4.54 -1.20 -5.69
CA THR A 47 5.68 -0.66 -4.94
C THR A 47 5.96 0.79 -5.36
N ALA A 48 6.00 1.08 -6.66
CA ALA A 48 6.19 2.42 -7.16
C ALA A 48 5.13 3.39 -6.63
N ARG A 49 3.87 2.96 -6.57
CA ARG A 49 2.74 3.81 -6.19
C ARG A 49 2.62 4.02 -4.69
N TYR A 50 2.88 2.98 -3.87
CA TYR A 50 2.46 2.98 -2.46
C TYR A 50 3.61 2.89 -1.44
N HIS A 51 4.88 2.76 -1.87
CA HIS A 51 6.00 2.65 -0.92
C HIS A 51 6.05 3.82 0.07
N GLY A 52 5.81 5.05 -0.38
CA GLY A 52 5.82 6.24 0.48
C GLY A 52 4.72 6.22 1.56
N GLU A 53 3.52 5.72 1.24
CA GLU A 53 2.44 5.54 2.23
C GLU A 53 2.79 4.41 3.20
N ILE A 54 3.37 3.30 2.71
CA ILE A 54 3.76 2.16 3.54
C ILE A 54 4.87 2.55 4.52
N HIS A 55 5.88 3.30 4.08
CA HIS A 55 6.95 3.78 4.97
C HIS A 55 6.42 4.65 6.12
N ARG A 56 5.35 5.39 5.88
CA ARG A 56 4.71 6.26 6.88
C ARG A 56 3.48 5.64 7.53
N ALA A 57 3.30 4.32 7.45
CA ALA A 57 2.08 3.65 7.91
C ALA A 57 1.71 3.97 9.37
N ALA A 58 2.68 4.18 10.25
CA ALA A 58 2.44 4.54 11.66
C ALA A 58 1.85 5.95 11.84
N GLU A 59 1.99 6.83 10.84
CA GLU A 59 1.48 8.21 10.85
C GLU A 59 0.11 8.32 10.19
N LEU A 60 -0.33 7.25 9.51
CA LEU A 60 -1.58 7.26 8.74
C LEU A 60 -2.80 7.16 9.66
N ARG A 61 -3.87 7.85 9.28
CA ARG A 61 -5.18 7.68 9.90
C ARG A 61 -5.72 6.27 9.62
N PRO A 62 -6.51 5.68 10.53
CA PRO A 62 -7.12 4.35 10.32
C PRO A 62 -7.83 4.19 8.97
N SER A 63 -8.60 5.20 8.56
CA SER A 63 -9.28 5.21 7.25
C SER A 63 -8.32 5.19 6.07
N THR A 64 -7.16 5.85 6.18
CA THR A 64 -6.13 5.84 5.14
C THR A 64 -5.48 4.46 5.04
N ILE A 65 -5.25 3.78 6.16
CA ILE A 65 -4.74 2.40 6.17
C ILE A 65 -5.75 1.48 5.48
N VAL A 66 -7.05 1.60 5.79
CA VAL A 66 -8.09 0.80 5.11
C VAL A 66 -8.12 1.07 3.62
N THR A 67 -8.05 2.35 3.21
CA THR A 67 -7.97 2.73 1.80
C THR A 67 -6.74 2.13 1.11
N LEU A 68 -5.59 2.10 1.77
CA LEU A 68 -4.36 1.46 1.26
C LEU A 68 -4.59 -0.04 1.04
N LEU A 69 -5.17 -0.75 2.02
CA LEU A 69 -5.48 -2.18 1.90
C LEU A 69 -6.46 -2.47 0.75
N GLU A 70 -7.46 -1.61 0.55
CA GLU A 70 -8.44 -1.73 -0.54
C GLU A 70 -7.81 -1.45 -1.91
N LYS A 71 -7.05 -0.37 -2.06
CA LYS A 71 -6.38 0.02 -3.31
C LYS A 71 -5.29 -0.96 -3.75
N THR A 72 -4.63 -1.61 -2.81
CA THR A 72 -3.62 -2.64 -3.10
C THR A 72 -4.23 -4.02 -3.32
N ASP A 73 -5.57 -4.14 -3.23
CA ASP A 73 -6.31 -5.41 -3.32
C ASP A 73 -5.84 -6.45 -2.28
N ALA A 74 -5.42 -5.97 -1.10
CA ALA A 74 -4.80 -6.80 -0.05
C ALA A 74 -5.75 -7.88 0.48
N LEU A 75 -7.06 -7.60 0.55
CA LEU A 75 -8.04 -8.56 1.04
C LEU A 75 -8.18 -9.78 0.13
N ARG A 76 -8.13 -9.59 -1.18
CA ARG A 76 -8.25 -10.69 -2.15
C ARG A 76 -6.90 -11.35 -2.45
N ARG A 77 -5.81 -10.58 -2.35
CA ARG A 77 -4.46 -11.04 -2.69
C ARG A 77 -3.48 -10.76 -1.54
N PRO A 78 -3.68 -11.40 -0.36
CA PRO A 78 -2.88 -11.15 0.83
C PRO A 78 -1.38 -11.48 0.62
N ASP A 79 -1.05 -12.49 -0.18
CA ASP A 79 0.34 -12.84 -0.48
C ASP A 79 1.03 -11.76 -1.31
N ARG A 80 0.34 -11.17 -2.30
CA ARG A 80 0.89 -10.05 -3.07
C ARG A 80 1.09 -8.81 -2.18
N PHE A 81 0.16 -8.56 -1.26
CA PHE A 81 0.35 -7.48 -0.29
C PHE A 81 1.54 -7.73 0.64
N ARG A 82 1.74 -8.98 1.09
CA ARG A 82 2.94 -9.35 1.87
C ARG A 82 4.23 -9.11 1.07
N GLN A 83 4.25 -9.45 -0.22
CA GLN A 83 5.40 -9.17 -1.10
C GLN A 83 5.65 -7.66 -1.25
N LEU A 84 4.59 -6.85 -1.34
CA LEU A 84 4.69 -5.39 -1.37
C LEU A 84 5.33 -4.83 -0.08
N LEU A 85 4.89 -5.32 1.09
CA LEU A 85 5.50 -4.95 2.37
C LEU A 85 6.97 -5.35 2.45
N GLU A 86 7.31 -6.53 1.92
CA GLU A 86 8.69 -7.03 1.85
C GLU A 86 9.56 -6.17 0.95
N ALA A 87 9.05 -5.77 -0.22
CA ALA A 87 9.75 -4.87 -1.13
C ALA A 87 10.06 -3.51 -0.46
N CYS A 88 9.09 -2.96 0.29
CA CYS A 88 9.30 -1.72 1.05
C CYS A 88 10.30 -1.92 2.20
N ARG A 89 10.28 -3.07 2.88
CA ARG A 89 11.28 -3.39 3.90
C ARG A 89 12.68 -3.45 3.29
N CYS A 90 12.84 -4.13 2.15
CA CYS A 90 14.12 -4.19 1.43
C CYS A 90 14.62 -2.81 1.02
N ASP A 91 13.74 -1.91 0.54
CA ASP A 91 14.11 -0.52 0.26
C ASP A 91 14.64 0.19 1.52
N TYR A 92 13.96 0.02 2.65
CA TYR A 92 14.36 0.66 3.90
C TYR A 92 15.69 0.10 4.45
N THR A 93 15.81 -1.22 4.54
CA THR A 93 17.02 -1.88 5.09
C THR A 93 18.20 -1.89 4.11
N GLY A 94 17.97 -1.64 2.82
CA GLY A 94 19.01 -1.49 1.82
C GLY A 94 19.72 -0.14 1.85
N ARG A 95 19.27 0.80 2.68
CA ARG A 95 19.93 2.11 2.86
C ARG A 95 21.06 2.00 3.87
N LEU A 96 22.19 2.64 3.54
CA LEU A 96 23.37 2.63 4.40
C LEU A 96 23.01 3.07 5.85
N GLY A 97 23.34 2.22 6.80
CA GLY A 97 23.08 2.43 8.23
C GLY A 97 21.73 1.85 8.71
N ASN A 98 20.92 1.31 7.81
CA ASN A 98 19.62 0.69 8.15
C ASN A 98 19.63 -0.84 8.01
N GLU A 99 20.77 -1.47 7.77
CA GLU A 99 20.88 -2.90 7.42
C GLU A 99 20.26 -3.82 8.48
N HIS A 100 20.29 -3.37 9.74
CA HIS A 100 19.73 -4.11 10.90
C HIS A 100 18.61 -3.34 11.60
N ALA A 101 18.08 -2.29 10.97
CA ALA A 101 17.03 -1.49 11.58
C ALA A 101 15.69 -2.22 11.55
N ASP A 102 14.91 -2.05 12.62
CA ASP A 102 13.54 -2.54 12.67
C ASP A 102 12.65 -1.81 11.64
N TYR A 103 11.73 -2.56 11.05
CA TYR A 103 10.72 -2.04 10.13
C TYR A 103 9.31 -2.35 10.65
N PRO A 104 8.82 -1.61 11.67
CA PRO A 104 7.57 -1.91 12.36
C PRO A 104 6.34 -1.77 11.45
N GLN A 105 6.43 -1.02 10.36
CA GLN A 105 5.37 -0.84 9.36
C GLN A 105 4.89 -2.17 8.77
N PHE A 106 5.81 -3.12 8.59
CA PHE A 106 5.48 -4.47 8.12
C PHE A 106 4.50 -5.18 9.07
N SER A 107 4.84 -5.20 10.35
CA SER A 107 4.00 -5.84 11.39
C SER A 107 2.67 -5.11 11.58
N LEU A 108 2.69 -3.79 11.56
CA LEU A 108 1.50 -2.95 11.70
C LEU A 108 0.50 -3.24 10.57
N LEU A 109 0.92 -3.16 9.31
CA LEU A 109 0.05 -3.35 8.15
C LEU A 109 -0.41 -4.81 8.01
N LYS A 110 0.41 -5.79 8.39
CA LYS A 110 0.01 -7.19 8.46
C LYS A 110 -1.09 -7.41 9.51
N LYS A 111 -0.96 -6.80 10.70
CA LYS A 111 -2.01 -6.86 11.75
C LYS A 111 -3.29 -6.16 11.28
N ALA A 112 -3.17 -4.99 10.64
CA ALA A 112 -4.31 -4.28 10.10
C ALA A 112 -5.06 -5.10 9.05
N LEU A 113 -4.36 -5.78 8.13
CA LEU A 113 -4.99 -6.67 7.15
C LEU A 113 -5.74 -7.82 7.83
N ALA A 114 -5.11 -8.49 8.79
CA ALA A 114 -5.74 -9.60 9.52
C ALA A 114 -7.02 -9.15 10.24
N ALA A 115 -7.00 -7.99 10.89
CA ALA A 115 -8.17 -7.43 11.57
C ALA A 115 -9.30 -7.08 10.59
N VAL A 116 -8.96 -6.48 9.45
CA VAL A 116 -9.95 -6.12 8.41
C VAL A 116 -10.57 -7.37 7.76
N GLN A 117 -9.81 -8.45 7.61
CA GLN A 117 -10.31 -9.73 7.12
C GLN A 117 -11.32 -10.38 8.07
N GLY A 118 -11.28 -10.07 9.37
CA GLY A 118 -12.27 -10.51 10.36
C GLY A 118 -13.62 -9.79 10.30
N VAL A 119 -13.76 -8.73 9.51
CA VAL A 119 -15.03 -8.00 9.36
C VAL A 119 -16.00 -8.82 8.51
N ASP A 120 -17.16 -9.15 9.07
CA ASP A 120 -18.22 -9.90 8.37
C ASP A 120 -18.93 -9.02 7.34
N ALA A 121 -18.43 -9.08 6.12
CA ALA A 121 -18.99 -8.35 4.99
C ALA A 121 -20.39 -8.86 4.60
N GLY A 122 -20.66 -10.14 4.82
CA GLY A 122 -21.95 -10.75 4.54
C GLY A 122 -23.05 -10.23 5.46
N ALA A 123 -22.78 -10.19 6.77
CA ALA A 123 -23.71 -9.63 7.75
C ALA A 123 -24.03 -8.15 7.45
N ILE A 124 -23.00 -7.34 7.14
CA ILE A 124 -23.19 -5.93 6.77
C ILE A 124 -24.07 -5.80 5.51
N ALA A 125 -23.77 -6.58 4.49
CA ALA A 125 -24.54 -6.54 3.23
C ALA A 125 -25.99 -6.99 3.42
N THR A 126 -26.24 -7.97 4.30
CA THR A 126 -27.59 -8.48 4.59
C THR A 126 -28.43 -7.47 5.38
N ALA A 127 -27.81 -6.76 6.34
CA ALA A 127 -28.48 -5.78 7.20
C ALA A 127 -28.90 -4.50 6.45
N LEU A 128 -28.34 -4.22 5.28
CA LEU A 128 -28.63 -2.99 4.53
C LEU A 128 -29.77 -3.20 3.52
N THR A 129 -30.77 -2.32 3.58
CA THR A 129 -31.85 -2.25 2.59
C THR A 129 -31.31 -1.63 1.28
N ASP A 130 -30.56 -0.55 1.38
CA ASP A 130 -29.91 0.11 0.24
C ASP A 130 -28.52 -0.47 0.00
N LYS A 131 -28.41 -1.29 -1.03
CA LYS A 131 -27.15 -1.98 -1.39
C LYS A 131 -26.07 -1.03 -1.89
N SER A 132 -26.40 0.19 -2.31
CA SER A 132 -25.41 1.20 -2.72
C SER A 132 -24.54 1.68 -1.56
N GLN A 133 -25.00 1.52 -0.31
CA GLN A 133 -24.28 1.89 0.90
C GLN A 133 -23.27 0.83 1.37
N ILE A 134 -23.29 -0.39 0.81
CA ILE A 134 -22.41 -1.48 1.25
C ILE A 134 -20.94 -1.08 1.26
N PRO A 135 -20.36 -0.46 0.21
CA PRO A 135 -18.94 -0.10 0.22
C PRO A 135 -18.58 0.86 1.36
N ALA A 136 -19.41 1.88 1.59
CA ALA A 136 -19.20 2.87 2.63
C ALA A 136 -19.27 2.23 4.03
N ARG A 137 -20.24 1.38 4.29
CA ARG A 137 -20.39 0.69 5.57
C ARG A 137 -19.28 -0.31 5.83
N LEU A 138 -18.82 -1.01 4.80
CA LEU A 138 -17.66 -1.89 4.91
C LEU A 138 -16.40 -1.10 5.25
N HIS A 139 -16.17 0.02 4.57
CA HIS A 139 -15.03 0.89 4.84
C HIS A 139 -15.08 1.45 6.29
N GLU A 140 -16.25 1.86 6.76
CA GLU A 140 -16.45 2.35 8.13
C GLU A 140 -16.16 1.27 9.18
N ALA A 141 -16.72 0.06 9.01
CA ALA A 141 -16.52 -1.07 9.91
C ALA A 141 -15.03 -1.46 9.98
N ARG A 142 -14.37 -1.56 8.82
CA ARG A 142 -12.93 -1.82 8.72
C ARG A 142 -12.09 -0.74 9.40
N THR A 143 -12.47 0.54 9.22
CA THR A 143 -11.80 1.69 9.85
C THR A 143 -11.90 1.61 11.36
N THR A 144 -13.08 1.25 11.89
CA THR A 144 -13.30 1.06 13.34
C THR A 144 -12.39 -0.05 13.88
N THR A 145 -12.30 -1.17 13.16
CA THR A 145 -11.43 -2.28 13.55
C THR A 145 -9.95 -1.90 13.55
N VAL A 146 -9.48 -1.20 12.53
CA VAL A 146 -8.09 -0.71 12.47
C VAL A 146 -7.81 0.31 13.57
N LYS A 147 -8.76 1.18 13.90
CA LYS A 147 -8.61 2.17 14.98
C LYS A 147 -8.30 1.52 16.34
N GLN A 148 -8.82 0.32 16.59
CA GLN A 148 -8.57 -0.42 17.84
C GLN A 148 -7.15 -1.01 17.93
N LEU A 149 -6.41 -1.06 16.82
CA LEU A 149 -5.03 -1.57 16.77
C LEU A 149 -3.98 -0.48 16.97
N LEU A 150 -4.38 0.77 16.79
CA LEU A 150 -3.48 1.91 16.90
C LEU A 150 -3.51 2.44 18.34
N PRO A 151 -2.36 2.88 18.87
CA PRO A 151 -2.26 3.44 20.21
C PRO A 151 -3.06 4.75 20.37
#